data_2cb9b915d7d5a1126d9bac1272e2a5a7
#
_entry.id   2cb9b915d7d5a1126d9bac1272e2a5a7
#
_cell.length_a   1.000
_cell.length_b   1.000
_cell.length_c   1.000
_cell.angle_alpha   90.00
_cell.angle_beta   90.00
_cell.angle_gamma   90.00
#
_symmetry.space_group_name_H-M   'P 1'
#
loop_
_entity.id
_entity.type
_entity.pdbx_description
1 polymer ?
#
loop_
_entity_poly.entity_id
_entity_poly.type
_entity_poly.pdbx_seq_one_letter_code
_entity_poly.pdbx_strand_id
1 'polypeptide(L)'
;MLRFGVVGKIRSGKSTVADLLGLELKEFYRVEFSDALRMVTDILYPDTKDVKNREKLIAVGQHMRKLDEDVWVNIVENWIKKAEERNGKDFPIIVSSVRQPNEVEMLKRNGFILIKVEADEDIRIQRCIDAGDSFNIESFNDYTETALDGMTFDYVIKNNEDLDYLKKCVSCIVSLERCGAEDFMKVLEDTEKMMEEDN
;
A
#
# COMPACT_ATOMS: atom_id res chain seq x y z
N MET A 1 9.00 -12.24 -10.33
CA MET A 1 8.55 -12.20 -8.90
C MET A 1 7.75 -10.91 -8.68
N LEU A 2 6.48 -11.00 -8.26
CA LEU A 2 5.61 -9.83 -8.10
C LEU A 2 5.48 -9.47 -6.61
N ARG A 3 6.10 -8.35 -6.23
CA ARG A 3 6.06 -7.80 -4.88
C ARG A 3 5.66 -6.34 -4.97
N PHE A 4 4.58 -5.96 -4.32
CA PHE A 4 4.04 -4.60 -4.39
C PHE A 4 4.04 -3.93 -3.02
N GLY A 5 4.56 -2.71 -2.96
CA GLY A 5 4.44 -1.81 -1.84
C GLY A 5 3.46 -0.68 -2.16
N VAL A 6 2.35 -0.58 -1.42
CA VAL A 6 1.33 0.44 -1.65
C VAL A 6 1.47 1.59 -0.68
N VAL A 7 1.74 2.76 -1.21
CA VAL A 7 2.07 3.99 -0.50
C VAL A 7 1.00 5.06 -0.76
N GLY A 8 0.80 5.98 0.17
CA GLY A 8 -0.09 7.13 -0.05
C GLY A 8 -0.69 7.67 1.25
N LYS A 9 -1.29 8.84 1.16
CA LYS A 9 -1.87 9.59 2.29
C LYS A 9 -3.16 8.94 2.80
N ILE A 10 -3.66 9.40 3.94
CA ILE A 10 -4.95 8.95 4.50
C ILE A 10 -6.05 9.12 3.45
N ARG A 11 -6.93 8.11 3.31
CA ARG A 11 -8.07 8.10 2.37
C ARG A 11 -7.72 8.28 0.89
N SER A 12 -6.44 8.11 0.49
CA SER A 12 -6.06 8.11 -0.93
C SER A 12 -6.55 6.88 -1.71
N GLY A 13 -6.95 5.79 -1.04
CA GLY A 13 -7.39 4.53 -1.67
C GLY A 13 -6.37 3.40 -1.66
N LYS A 14 -5.32 3.48 -0.84
CA LYS A 14 -4.28 2.42 -0.69
C LYS A 14 -4.84 1.03 -0.47
N SER A 15 -5.82 0.89 0.44
CA SER A 15 -6.42 -0.40 0.75
C SER A 15 -7.15 -0.97 -0.45
N THR A 16 -7.88 -0.13 -1.19
CA THR A 16 -8.57 -0.54 -2.42
C THR A 16 -7.57 -1.02 -3.48
N VAL A 17 -6.45 -0.30 -3.67
CA VAL A 17 -5.39 -0.74 -4.60
C VAL A 17 -4.78 -2.06 -4.15
N ALA A 18 -4.50 -2.24 -2.85
CA ALA A 18 -4.00 -3.51 -2.34
C ALA A 18 -4.99 -4.67 -2.51
N ASP A 19 -6.29 -4.42 -2.36
CA ASP A 19 -7.34 -5.40 -2.61
C ASP A 19 -7.42 -5.77 -4.09
N LEU A 20 -7.36 -4.79 -4.99
CA LEU A 20 -7.34 -5.00 -6.44
C LEU A 20 -6.09 -5.77 -6.90
N LEU A 21 -4.92 -5.45 -6.37
CA LEU A 21 -3.70 -6.23 -6.60
C LEU A 21 -3.88 -7.69 -6.18
N GLY A 22 -4.52 -7.92 -5.02
CA GLY A 22 -4.83 -9.26 -4.54
C GLY A 22 -5.75 -10.04 -5.48
N LEU A 23 -6.75 -9.40 -6.07
CA LEU A 23 -7.63 -10.02 -7.08
C LEU A 23 -6.85 -10.43 -8.34
N GLU A 24 -5.92 -9.60 -8.80
CA GLU A 24 -5.07 -9.89 -9.96
C GLU A 24 -4.06 -11.02 -9.70
N LEU A 25 -3.49 -11.06 -8.50
CA LEU A 25 -2.48 -12.06 -8.13
C LEU A 25 -3.08 -13.43 -7.77
N LYS A 26 -4.33 -13.49 -7.31
CA LYS A 26 -5.07 -14.67 -6.84
C LYS A 26 -4.52 -15.28 -5.56
N GLU A 27 -3.24 -15.66 -5.54
CA GLU A 27 -2.53 -16.15 -4.36
C GLU A 27 -1.41 -15.18 -4.00
N PHE A 28 -1.39 -14.70 -2.76
CA PHE A 28 -0.43 -13.72 -2.26
C PHE A 28 -0.38 -13.71 -0.74
N TYR A 29 0.71 -13.19 -0.20
CA TYR A 29 0.82 -12.84 1.21
C TYR A 29 0.64 -11.34 1.37
N ARG A 30 -0.29 -10.93 2.22
CA ARG A 30 -0.51 -9.52 2.56
C ARG A 30 0.00 -9.23 3.95
N VAL A 31 0.68 -8.11 4.11
CA VAL A 31 1.13 -7.58 5.39
C VAL A 31 1.02 -6.06 5.39
N GLU A 32 0.69 -5.51 6.55
CA GLU A 32 0.63 -4.06 6.76
C GLU A 32 1.54 -3.67 7.92
N PHE A 33 2.23 -2.53 7.80
CA PHE A 33 2.99 -1.97 8.93
C PHE A 33 2.08 -1.67 10.13
N SER A 34 0.82 -1.30 9.86
CA SER A 34 -0.20 -1.11 10.90
C SER A 34 -0.53 -2.38 11.67
N ASP A 35 -0.38 -3.57 11.08
CA ASP A 35 -0.65 -4.85 11.77
C ASP A 35 0.41 -5.14 12.82
N ALA A 36 1.69 -4.86 12.53
CA ALA A 36 2.77 -4.97 13.51
C ALA A 36 2.51 -4.07 14.73
N LEU A 37 2.13 -2.81 14.45
CA LEU A 37 1.78 -1.86 15.50
C LEU A 37 0.58 -2.31 16.33
N ARG A 38 -0.49 -2.76 15.68
CA ARG A 38 -1.70 -3.27 16.37
C ARG A 38 -1.38 -4.48 17.22
N MET A 39 -0.68 -5.46 16.68
CA MET A 39 -0.29 -6.66 17.42
C MET A 39 0.43 -6.31 18.74
N VAL A 40 1.40 -5.41 18.70
CA VAL A 40 2.12 -4.97 19.91
C VAL A 40 1.19 -4.19 20.85
N THR A 41 0.36 -3.29 20.31
CA THR A 41 -0.58 -2.50 21.11
C THR A 41 -1.62 -3.38 21.80
N ASP A 42 -2.14 -4.40 21.13
CA ASP A 42 -3.11 -5.35 21.68
C ASP A 42 -2.51 -6.22 22.79
N ILE A 43 -1.22 -6.52 22.71
CA ILE A 43 -0.49 -7.21 23.80
C ILE A 43 -0.35 -6.29 25.02
N LEU A 44 -0.01 -5.01 24.80
CA LEU A 44 0.18 -4.05 25.88
C LEU A 44 -1.15 -3.61 26.53
N TYR A 45 -2.24 -3.59 25.75
CA TYR A 45 -3.56 -3.09 26.15
C TYR A 45 -4.67 -4.06 25.74
N PRO A 46 -4.75 -5.27 26.30
CA PRO A 46 -5.69 -6.32 25.87
C PRO A 46 -7.16 -5.92 26.00
N ASP A 47 -7.51 -5.06 26.98
CA ASP A 47 -8.88 -4.61 27.20
C ASP A 47 -9.40 -3.63 26.14
N THR A 48 -8.55 -3.19 25.23
CA THR A 48 -8.92 -2.27 24.14
C THR A 48 -8.79 -2.88 22.75
N LYS A 49 -8.64 -4.19 22.67
CA LYS A 49 -8.38 -4.93 21.43
C LYS A 49 -9.45 -4.70 20.34
N ASP A 50 -10.70 -4.56 20.73
CA ASP A 50 -11.82 -4.36 19.81
C ASP A 50 -12.17 -2.90 19.55
N VAL A 51 -11.47 -1.96 20.21
CA VAL A 51 -11.68 -0.53 20.07
C VAL A 51 -10.51 0.05 19.28
N LYS A 52 -10.79 0.72 18.16
CA LYS A 52 -9.77 1.50 17.41
C LYS A 52 -9.30 2.68 18.27
N ASN A 53 -8.44 2.40 19.24
CA ASN A 53 -7.86 3.42 20.10
C ASN A 53 -6.66 4.06 19.36
N ARG A 54 -6.96 5.03 18.49
CA ARG A 54 -5.98 5.73 17.67
C ARG A 54 -4.88 6.39 18.51
N GLU A 55 -5.22 6.95 19.65
CA GLU A 55 -4.26 7.63 20.54
C GLU A 55 -3.20 6.65 21.07
N LYS A 56 -3.64 5.46 21.54
CA LYS A 56 -2.70 4.42 22.00
C LYS A 56 -1.81 3.91 20.88
N LEU A 57 -2.37 3.68 19.68
CA LEU A 57 -1.60 3.28 18.52
C LEU A 57 -0.51 4.31 18.17
N ILE A 58 -0.86 5.60 18.15
CA ILE A 58 0.09 6.68 17.91
C ILE A 58 1.16 6.71 19.00
N ALA A 59 0.76 6.66 20.27
CA ALA A 59 1.68 6.72 21.40
C ALA A 59 2.67 5.54 21.39
N VAL A 60 2.19 4.30 21.23
CA VAL A 60 3.04 3.10 21.13
C VAL A 60 3.94 3.19 19.90
N GLY A 61 3.39 3.55 18.75
CA GLY A 61 4.15 3.65 17.52
C GLY A 61 5.31 4.63 17.59
N GLN A 62 5.06 5.82 18.13
CA GLN A 62 6.09 6.86 18.29
C GLN A 62 7.10 6.51 19.39
N HIS A 63 6.64 5.97 20.51
CA HIS A 63 7.52 5.63 21.62
C HIS A 63 8.51 4.53 21.22
N MET A 64 8.04 3.49 20.56
CA MET A 64 8.88 2.39 20.09
C MET A 64 9.91 2.86 19.04
N ARG A 65 9.52 3.76 18.11
CA ARG A 65 10.47 4.36 17.15
C ARG A 65 11.55 5.22 17.81
N LYS A 66 11.29 5.83 18.98
CA LYS A 66 12.32 6.55 19.73
C LYS A 66 13.36 5.61 20.34
N LEU A 67 12.99 4.38 20.63
CA LEU A 67 13.92 3.36 21.15
C LEU A 67 14.71 2.67 20.02
N ASP A 68 14.02 2.37 18.93
CA ASP A 68 14.57 1.79 17.69
C ASP A 68 13.74 2.29 16.51
N GLU A 69 14.35 3.09 15.65
CA GLU A 69 13.70 3.68 14.48
C GLU A 69 13.15 2.61 13.53
N ASP A 70 13.85 1.48 13.43
CA ASP A 70 13.52 0.38 12.53
C ASP A 70 12.66 -0.73 13.17
N VAL A 71 12.16 -0.54 14.38
CA VAL A 71 11.40 -1.59 15.10
C VAL A 71 10.27 -2.19 14.26
N TRP A 72 9.48 -1.37 13.58
CA TRP A 72 8.37 -1.83 12.73
C TRP A 72 8.85 -2.45 11.42
N VAL A 73 9.92 -1.88 10.85
CA VAL A 73 10.61 -2.41 9.66
C VAL A 73 11.13 -3.82 9.95
N ASN A 74 11.82 -4.02 11.06
CA ASN A 74 12.39 -5.31 11.47
C ASN A 74 11.30 -6.39 11.65
N ILE A 75 10.15 -6.03 12.22
CA ILE A 75 9.02 -6.97 12.38
C ILE A 75 8.45 -7.37 11.01
N VAL A 76 8.14 -6.39 10.16
CA VAL A 76 7.56 -6.65 8.84
C VAL A 76 8.53 -7.42 7.94
N GLU A 77 9.81 -7.06 7.93
CA GLU A 77 10.83 -7.78 7.16
C GLU A 77 10.97 -9.24 7.62
N ASN A 78 10.88 -9.51 8.92
CA ASN A 78 10.87 -10.87 9.43
C ASN A 78 9.61 -11.65 8.99
N TRP A 79 8.45 -11.02 8.94
CA TRP A 79 7.23 -11.65 8.42
C TRP A 79 7.34 -11.98 6.93
N ILE A 80 7.92 -11.09 6.12
CA ILE A 80 8.21 -11.32 4.71
C ILE A 80 9.12 -12.54 4.55
N LYS A 81 10.24 -12.61 5.30
CA LYS A 81 11.17 -13.76 5.28
C LYS A 81 10.47 -15.08 5.62
N LYS A 82 9.63 -15.09 6.66
CA LYS A 82 8.84 -16.26 7.01
C LYS A 82 7.81 -16.68 5.94
N ALA A 83 7.23 -15.71 5.24
CA ALA A 83 6.34 -15.99 4.13
C ALA A 83 7.10 -16.63 2.96
N GLU A 84 8.31 -16.13 2.66
CA GLU A 84 9.21 -16.72 1.64
C GLU A 84 9.65 -18.14 1.97
N GLU A 85 9.98 -18.39 3.25
CA GLU A 85 10.37 -19.74 3.71
C GLU A 85 9.22 -20.75 3.56
N ARG A 86 7.97 -20.33 3.74
CA ARG A 86 6.79 -21.19 3.66
C ARG A 86 6.28 -21.43 2.25
N ASN A 87 6.31 -20.40 1.42
CA ASN A 87 5.64 -20.39 0.11
C ASN A 87 6.62 -20.36 -1.07
N GLY A 88 7.91 -20.16 -0.81
CA GLY A 88 8.94 -19.95 -1.82
C GLY A 88 9.20 -18.46 -2.08
N LYS A 89 10.41 -18.17 -2.58
CA LYS A 89 10.86 -16.78 -2.79
C LYS A 89 10.06 -16.03 -3.86
N ASP A 90 9.49 -16.74 -4.82
CA ASP A 90 8.71 -16.15 -5.92
C ASP A 90 7.24 -15.93 -5.59
N PHE A 91 6.82 -16.30 -4.37
CA PHE A 91 5.45 -16.09 -3.93
C PHE A 91 5.11 -14.59 -3.85
N PRO A 92 3.97 -14.18 -4.44
CA PRO A 92 3.62 -12.75 -4.49
C PRO A 92 3.37 -12.19 -3.08
N ILE A 93 3.85 -10.95 -2.86
CA ILE A 93 3.70 -10.25 -1.58
C ILE A 93 3.16 -8.84 -1.83
N ILE A 94 2.16 -8.45 -1.04
CA ILE A 94 1.63 -7.07 -1.00
C ILE A 94 1.91 -6.50 0.38
N VAL A 95 2.63 -5.38 0.42
CA VAL A 95 2.83 -4.58 1.64
C VAL A 95 2.07 -3.28 1.50
N SER A 96 1.20 -2.96 2.47
CA SER A 96 0.44 -1.72 2.48
C SER A 96 0.63 -0.94 3.78
N SER A 97 -0.03 0.21 3.89
CA SER A 97 0.11 1.12 5.05
C SER A 97 1.52 1.71 5.24
N VAL A 98 2.30 1.82 4.16
CA VAL A 98 3.64 2.42 4.16
C VAL A 98 3.54 3.93 4.40
N ARG A 99 4.29 4.45 5.38
CA ARG A 99 4.20 5.84 5.82
C ARG A 99 5.54 6.50 6.14
N GLN A 100 6.62 5.74 6.25
CA GLN A 100 7.92 6.23 6.69
C GLN A 100 9.00 5.97 5.63
N PRO A 101 10.03 6.84 5.53
CA PRO A 101 11.14 6.66 4.58
C PRO A 101 11.86 5.32 4.75
N ASN A 102 12.15 4.88 5.99
CA ASN A 102 12.82 3.62 6.26
C ASN A 102 11.98 2.39 5.85
N GLU A 103 10.63 2.51 5.90
CA GLU A 103 9.71 1.49 5.39
C GLU A 103 9.84 1.38 3.85
N VAL A 104 9.87 2.52 3.15
CA VAL A 104 10.10 2.59 1.70
C VAL A 104 11.46 2.01 1.32
N GLU A 105 12.52 2.37 2.04
CA GLU A 105 13.88 1.88 1.79
C GLU A 105 13.96 0.35 1.98
N MET A 106 13.33 -0.18 3.03
CA MET A 106 13.24 -1.61 3.23
C MET A 106 12.56 -2.32 2.07
N LEU A 107 11.44 -1.80 1.58
CA LEU A 107 10.75 -2.37 0.44
C LEU A 107 11.60 -2.33 -0.84
N LYS A 108 12.26 -1.20 -1.12
CA LYS A 108 13.16 -1.06 -2.29
C LYS A 108 14.31 -2.09 -2.25
N ARG A 109 15.00 -2.22 -1.11
CA ARG A 109 16.10 -3.19 -0.98
C ARG A 109 15.66 -4.66 -1.07
N ASN A 110 14.37 -4.95 -0.82
CA ASN A 110 13.77 -6.27 -0.97
C ASN A 110 13.07 -6.48 -2.32
N GLY A 111 13.29 -5.59 -3.30
CA GLY A 111 12.81 -5.72 -4.68
C GLY A 111 11.30 -5.54 -4.84
N PHE A 112 10.66 -4.72 -4.00
CA PHE A 112 9.26 -4.36 -4.14
C PHE A 112 9.07 -3.24 -5.17
N ILE A 113 8.06 -3.39 -5.99
CA ILE A 113 7.53 -2.38 -6.90
C ILE A 113 6.64 -1.46 -6.08
N LEU A 114 6.96 -0.18 -6.04
CA LEU A 114 6.29 0.80 -5.21
C LEU A 114 5.23 1.57 -6.00
N ILE A 115 3.98 1.45 -5.56
CA ILE A 115 2.84 2.16 -6.15
C ILE A 115 2.39 3.25 -5.18
N LYS A 116 2.56 4.52 -5.57
CA LYS A 116 2.02 5.66 -4.85
C LYS A 116 0.58 5.90 -5.30
N VAL A 117 -0.35 5.94 -4.35
CA VAL A 117 -1.76 6.27 -4.58
C VAL A 117 -2.01 7.69 -4.09
N GLU A 118 -2.31 8.60 -4.99
CA GLU A 118 -2.63 9.99 -4.72
C GLU A 118 -4.12 10.24 -4.91
N ALA A 119 -4.68 11.12 -4.11
CA ALA A 119 -6.00 11.71 -4.35
C ALA A 119 -5.99 13.14 -3.81
N ASP A 120 -6.76 14.00 -4.45
CA ASP A 120 -6.87 15.40 -4.07
C ASP A 120 -7.41 15.53 -2.64
N GLU A 121 -7.02 16.59 -1.95
CA GLU A 121 -7.29 16.73 -0.53
C GLU A 121 -8.78 16.80 -0.22
N ASP A 122 -9.54 17.52 -1.02
CA ASP A 122 -11.00 17.62 -0.92
C ASP A 122 -11.68 16.25 -1.07
N ILE A 123 -11.23 15.43 -2.02
CA ILE A 123 -11.72 14.06 -2.21
C ILE A 123 -11.39 13.18 -0.99
N ARG A 124 -10.19 13.31 -0.42
CA ARG A 124 -9.79 12.56 0.77
C ARG A 124 -10.59 12.96 2.00
N ILE A 125 -10.85 14.26 2.16
CA ILE A 125 -11.71 14.81 3.22
C ILE A 125 -13.13 14.26 3.08
N GLN A 126 -13.71 14.31 1.86
CA GLN A 126 -15.05 13.78 1.61
C GLN A 126 -15.13 12.29 1.94
N ARG A 127 -14.14 11.50 1.55
CA ARG A 127 -14.06 10.06 1.89
C ARG A 127 -13.94 9.80 3.41
N CYS A 128 -13.34 10.71 4.18
CA CYS A 128 -13.34 10.62 5.64
C CYS A 128 -14.75 10.86 6.20
N ILE A 129 -15.45 11.87 5.71
CA ILE A 129 -16.82 12.22 6.11
C ILE A 129 -17.77 11.05 5.82
N ASP A 130 -17.74 10.52 4.60
CA ASP A 130 -18.61 9.42 4.15
C ASP A 130 -18.39 8.13 4.95
N ALA A 131 -17.16 7.92 5.42
CA ALA A 131 -16.81 6.77 6.25
C ALA A 131 -17.11 6.95 7.75
N GLY A 132 -17.58 8.13 8.17
CA GLY A 132 -17.83 8.44 9.58
C GLY A 132 -16.56 8.44 10.44
N ASP A 133 -15.40 8.70 9.83
CA ASP A 133 -14.15 8.79 10.60
C ASP A 133 -14.20 10.01 11.52
N SER A 134 -13.88 9.83 12.79
CA SER A 134 -13.52 10.95 13.65
C SER A 134 -12.11 11.41 13.26
N PHE A 135 -12.00 12.49 12.52
CA PHE A 135 -10.71 13.06 12.13
C PHE A 135 -10.65 14.54 12.48
N ASN A 136 -9.43 15.00 12.82
CA ASN A 136 -9.12 16.43 12.88
C ASN A 136 -8.43 16.81 11.57
N ILE A 137 -8.80 17.94 10.97
CA ILE A 137 -8.15 18.49 9.76
C ILE A 137 -6.63 18.61 9.96
N GLU A 138 -6.18 18.95 11.16
CA GLU A 138 -4.75 18.98 11.51
C GLU A 138 -4.04 17.64 11.27
N SER A 139 -4.75 16.50 11.36
CA SER A 139 -4.18 15.18 11.09
C SER A 139 -3.80 14.94 9.63
N PHE A 140 -4.27 15.76 8.70
CA PHE A 140 -3.87 15.73 7.29
C PHE A 140 -2.48 16.34 7.05
N ASN A 141 -2.00 17.15 8.01
CA ASN A 141 -0.68 17.78 8.01
C ASN A 141 0.31 17.09 8.95
N ASP A 142 -0.06 15.92 9.52
CA ASP A 142 0.84 15.13 10.36
C ASP A 142 2.09 14.73 9.57
N TYR A 143 3.23 14.62 10.26
CA TYR A 143 4.50 14.18 9.67
C TYR A 143 4.34 12.88 8.86
N THR A 144 3.52 11.93 9.33
CA THR A 144 3.26 10.67 8.63
C THR A 144 2.55 10.82 7.27
N GLU A 145 1.94 11.97 7.03
CA GLU A 145 1.28 12.28 5.76
C GLU A 145 2.22 13.00 4.77
N THR A 146 3.31 13.60 5.25
CA THR A 146 4.28 14.37 4.44
C THR A 146 5.66 13.74 4.36
N ALA A 147 5.96 12.76 5.22
CA ALA A 147 7.28 12.13 5.32
C ALA A 147 7.80 11.53 4.00
N LEU A 148 6.91 11.17 3.09
CA LEU A 148 7.22 10.57 1.80
C LEU A 148 7.13 11.55 0.62
N ASP A 149 6.85 12.83 0.89
CA ASP A 149 6.83 13.86 -0.15
C ASP A 149 8.26 14.05 -0.72
N GLY A 150 8.36 14.08 -2.05
CA GLY A 150 9.66 14.17 -2.74
C GLY A 150 10.38 12.83 -2.98
N MET A 151 9.90 11.71 -2.45
CA MET A 151 10.42 10.38 -2.81
C MET A 151 9.90 9.93 -4.18
N THR A 152 10.72 9.12 -4.87
CA THR A 152 10.35 8.52 -6.16
C THR A 152 9.75 7.13 -5.96
N PHE A 153 8.76 6.81 -6.78
CA PHE A 153 8.03 5.54 -6.81
C PHE A 153 8.00 5.00 -8.23
N ASP A 154 7.84 3.69 -8.39
CA ASP A 154 7.82 3.06 -9.70
C ASP A 154 6.55 3.43 -10.48
N TYR A 155 5.41 3.52 -9.76
CA TYR A 155 4.13 3.94 -10.31
C TYR A 155 3.44 4.97 -9.42
N VAL A 156 2.69 5.87 -10.06
CA VAL A 156 1.80 6.83 -9.38
C VAL A 156 0.40 6.70 -9.95
N ILE A 157 -0.58 6.38 -9.12
CA ILE A 157 -1.99 6.33 -9.48
C ILE A 157 -2.70 7.55 -8.89
N LYS A 158 -3.29 8.39 -9.74
CA LYS A 158 -4.19 9.47 -9.32
C LYS A 158 -5.60 8.91 -9.16
N ASN A 159 -6.02 8.70 -7.92
CA ASN A 159 -7.31 8.10 -7.58
C ASN A 159 -8.38 9.17 -7.31
N ASN A 160 -8.65 9.99 -8.30
CA ASN A 160 -9.70 11.02 -8.28
C ASN A 160 -10.96 10.57 -9.00
N GLU A 161 -10.85 9.53 -9.81
CA GLU A 161 -11.91 8.95 -10.64
C GLU A 161 -12.65 7.81 -9.89
N ASP A 162 -13.46 7.07 -10.64
CA ASP A 162 -14.23 5.95 -10.15
C ASP A 162 -13.41 4.67 -9.91
N LEU A 163 -14.07 3.64 -9.38
CA LEU A 163 -13.45 2.35 -9.11
C LEU A 163 -13.00 1.62 -10.38
N ASP A 164 -13.70 1.82 -11.52
CA ASP A 164 -13.36 1.11 -12.75
C ASP A 164 -12.09 1.67 -13.38
N TYR A 165 -11.86 2.97 -13.27
CA TYR A 165 -10.58 3.58 -13.61
C TYR A 165 -9.45 2.98 -12.75
N LEU A 166 -9.66 2.88 -11.43
CA LEU A 166 -8.67 2.34 -10.51
C LEU A 166 -8.33 0.87 -10.82
N LYS A 167 -9.34 0.05 -11.16
CA LYS A 167 -9.16 -1.35 -11.62
C LYS A 167 -8.29 -1.41 -12.88
N LYS A 168 -8.56 -0.56 -13.87
CA LYS A 168 -7.77 -0.50 -15.11
C LYS A 168 -6.31 -0.14 -14.81
N CYS A 169 -6.04 0.85 -13.96
CA CYS A 169 -4.68 1.22 -13.58
C CYS A 169 -3.94 0.04 -12.93
N VAL A 170 -4.57 -0.66 -11.98
CA VAL A 170 -3.95 -1.81 -11.31
C VAL A 170 -3.70 -2.96 -12.28
N SER A 171 -4.67 -3.30 -13.13
CA SER A 171 -4.52 -4.36 -14.14
C SER A 171 -3.40 -4.06 -15.13
N CYS A 172 -3.28 -2.81 -15.60
CA CYS A 172 -2.16 -2.37 -16.44
C CYS A 172 -0.80 -2.57 -15.75
N ILE A 173 -0.66 -2.13 -14.48
CA ILE A 173 0.59 -2.28 -13.73
C ILE A 173 0.96 -3.76 -13.59
N VAL A 174 0.01 -4.60 -13.17
CA VAL A 174 0.28 -6.04 -13.00
C VAL A 174 0.64 -6.70 -14.32
N SER A 175 0.01 -6.32 -15.43
CA SER A 175 0.31 -6.84 -16.77
C SER A 175 1.71 -6.42 -17.22
N LEU A 176 2.08 -5.15 -17.05
CA LEU A 176 3.43 -4.64 -17.35
C LEU A 176 4.51 -5.42 -16.59
N GLU A 177 4.29 -5.68 -15.31
CA GLU A 177 5.26 -6.37 -14.45
C GLU A 177 5.33 -7.88 -14.71
N ARG A 178 4.29 -8.47 -15.31
CA ARG A 178 4.28 -9.88 -15.72
C ARG A 178 4.98 -10.14 -17.02
N CYS A 179 4.73 -9.34 -18.04
CA CYS A 179 5.23 -9.59 -19.40
C CYS A 179 6.36 -8.65 -19.84
N GLY A 180 6.62 -7.58 -19.10
CA GLY A 180 7.56 -6.54 -19.52
C GLY A 180 6.95 -5.54 -20.51
N ALA A 181 7.61 -4.39 -20.66
CA ALA A 181 7.07 -3.27 -21.43
C ALA A 181 6.92 -3.59 -22.93
N GLU A 182 7.87 -4.33 -23.53
CA GLU A 182 7.83 -4.64 -24.96
C GLU A 182 6.67 -5.57 -25.33
N ASP A 183 6.45 -6.62 -24.54
CA ASP A 183 5.35 -7.56 -24.78
C ASP A 183 4.00 -6.92 -24.44
N PHE A 184 3.94 -6.05 -23.45
CA PHE A 184 2.73 -5.30 -23.10
C PHE A 184 2.31 -4.34 -24.24
N MET A 185 3.28 -3.64 -24.87
CA MET A 185 3.00 -2.77 -26.01
C MET A 185 2.44 -3.55 -27.19
N LYS A 186 2.97 -4.74 -27.48
CA LYS A 186 2.40 -5.61 -28.54
C LYS A 186 0.96 -6.01 -28.25
N VAL A 187 0.64 -6.37 -26.99
CA VAL A 187 -0.73 -6.71 -26.60
C VAL A 187 -1.68 -5.52 -26.79
N LEU A 188 -1.25 -4.30 -26.47
CA LEU A 188 -2.04 -3.10 -26.69
C LEU A 188 -2.29 -2.84 -28.19
N GLU A 189 -1.25 -2.90 -29.01
CA GLU A 189 -1.34 -2.72 -30.47
C GLU A 189 -2.27 -3.75 -31.12
N ASP A 190 -2.18 -5.02 -30.70
CA ASP A 190 -3.03 -6.09 -31.23
C ASP A 190 -4.50 -5.89 -30.77
N THR A 191 -4.72 -5.41 -29.55
CA THR A 191 -6.07 -5.10 -29.04
C THR A 191 -6.70 -3.92 -29.78
N GLU A 192 -5.93 -2.85 -30.06
CA GLU A 192 -6.40 -1.70 -30.85
C GLU A 192 -6.77 -2.11 -32.28
N LYS A 193 -5.95 -2.93 -32.94
CA LYS A 193 -6.25 -3.45 -34.29
C LYS A 193 -7.55 -4.27 -34.32
N MET A 194 -7.76 -5.15 -33.31
CA MET A 194 -8.99 -5.93 -33.23
C MET A 194 -10.24 -5.05 -33.04
N MET A 195 -10.13 -3.95 -32.29
CA MET A 195 -11.22 -3.00 -32.11
C MET A 195 -11.51 -2.16 -33.36
N GLU A 196 -10.51 -1.94 -34.23
CA GLU A 196 -10.68 -1.23 -35.50
C GLU A 196 -11.30 -2.14 -36.58
N GLU A 197 -11.07 -3.46 -36.56
CA GLU A 197 -11.62 -4.43 -37.49
C GLU A 197 -13.11 -4.77 -37.21
N ASP A 198 -13.59 -4.55 -35.99
CA ASP A 198 -14.99 -4.81 -35.59
C ASP A 198 -15.94 -3.60 -35.79
N ASN A 199 -15.46 -2.46 -36.34
CA ASN A 199 -16.21 -1.27 -36.68
C ASN A 199 -16.32 -1.08 -38.19
#